data_62cbce94293ba0bd2a8f2dac81a5ae18
#
_entry.id   62cbce94293ba0bd2a8f2dac81a5ae18
#
_cell.length_a   1.000
_cell.length_b   1.000
_cell.length_c   1.000
_cell.angle_alpha   90.00
_cell.angle_beta   90.00
_cell.angle_gamma   90.00
#
_symmetry.space_group_name_H-M   'P 1'
#
loop_
_entity.id
_entity.type
_entity.pdbx_description
1 polymer ?
#
loop_
_entity_poly.entity_id
_entity_poly.type
_entity_poly.pdbx_seq_one_letter_code
_entity_poly.pdbx_strand_id
1 'polypeptide(L)'
;MPFLGDTPSTTSITAGAPSTLSDTQVLGSGAEEDVKIIFDGNAVDYHIGVDDSADTLNFGKGSTLGTTTSQTFDTNGIIQRPLQTSFLINSDVAFGASNTNLAKDVYQTVTMGEEIFDTNADFDNTNDVFTAPVTGIYRITGQYRFENCQNDANHLFELVTSDNTFVNDYNDDVLSGDMDFSAFNIMADVPMDAGDTAKLQFKQVGGTVQRDQGSSDNPNQINTYMSGFLLG
;
A
#
# COMPACT_ATOMS: atom_id res chain seq x y z
N MET A 1 -43.35 -15.45 -43.61
CA MET A 1 -42.26 -14.51 -43.91
C MET A 1 -41.08 -15.01 -43.14
N PRO A 2 -39.93 -15.30 -43.77
CA PRO A 2 -38.76 -15.68 -43.01
C PRO A 2 -38.23 -14.44 -42.26
N PHE A 3 -38.06 -14.59 -40.98
CA PHE A 3 -37.35 -13.63 -40.16
C PHE A 3 -35.90 -13.62 -40.64
N LEU A 4 -35.51 -12.58 -41.37
CA LEU A 4 -34.10 -12.30 -41.60
C LEU A 4 -33.52 -11.92 -40.26
N GLY A 5 -32.80 -12.85 -39.63
CA GLY A 5 -32.02 -12.55 -38.45
C GLY A 5 -31.05 -11.41 -38.81
N ASP A 6 -31.08 -10.36 -38.03
CA ASP A 6 -30.13 -9.26 -38.14
C ASP A 6 -28.72 -9.88 -38.08
N THR A 7 -28.00 -9.81 -39.18
CA THR A 7 -26.55 -9.97 -39.13
C THR A 7 -26.03 -8.88 -38.25
N PRO A 8 -25.20 -9.18 -37.26
CA PRO A 8 -24.61 -8.14 -36.44
C PRO A 8 -23.96 -7.12 -37.37
N SER A 9 -24.49 -5.91 -37.37
CA SER A 9 -23.91 -4.79 -38.10
C SER A 9 -22.56 -4.50 -37.50
N THR A 10 -21.50 -4.94 -38.14
CA THR A 10 -20.17 -4.42 -37.88
C THR A 10 -20.15 -2.97 -38.33
N THR A 11 -20.56 -2.06 -37.45
CA THR A 11 -20.38 -0.63 -37.73
C THR A 11 -18.91 -0.34 -37.60
N SER A 12 -18.17 -0.41 -38.70
CA SER A 12 -16.82 0.12 -38.74
C SER A 12 -16.90 1.65 -38.71
N ILE A 13 -16.42 2.26 -37.63
CA ILE A 13 -16.23 3.69 -37.59
C ILE A 13 -15.04 4.02 -38.46
N THR A 14 -15.32 4.63 -39.63
CA THR A 14 -14.26 5.04 -40.56
C THR A 14 -13.55 6.27 -40.01
N ALA A 15 -12.23 6.24 -39.91
CA ALA A 15 -11.43 7.36 -39.48
C ALA A 15 -11.77 8.64 -40.25
N GLY A 16 -12.16 9.70 -39.57
CA GLY A 16 -12.41 11.03 -40.12
C GLY A 16 -13.87 11.46 -40.24
N ALA A 17 -14.86 10.61 -39.96
CA ALA A 17 -16.26 11.01 -39.86
C ALA A 17 -16.68 11.07 -38.36
N PRO A 18 -17.29 12.17 -37.87
CA PRO A 18 -17.87 12.17 -36.55
C PRO A 18 -19.03 11.18 -36.49
N SER A 19 -18.89 10.13 -35.69
CA SER A 19 -20.00 9.21 -35.40
C SER A 19 -20.72 9.71 -34.16
N THR A 20 -21.98 10.07 -34.30
CA THR A 20 -22.88 10.36 -33.18
C THR A 20 -23.65 9.11 -32.84
N LEU A 21 -23.48 8.62 -31.61
CA LEU A 21 -24.37 7.60 -31.05
C LEU A 21 -25.57 8.34 -30.48
N SER A 22 -26.75 8.20 -31.09
CA SER A 22 -27.95 8.98 -30.73
C SER A 22 -28.86 8.31 -29.70
N ASP A 23 -28.61 7.06 -29.39
CA ASP A 23 -29.43 6.24 -28.48
C ASP A 23 -28.60 5.34 -27.57
N THR A 24 -29.27 4.59 -26.70
CA THR A 24 -28.65 3.58 -25.86
C THR A 24 -27.93 2.54 -26.70
N GLN A 25 -26.64 2.34 -26.44
CA GLN A 25 -25.87 1.24 -27.04
C GLN A 25 -25.82 0.10 -26.03
N VAL A 26 -26.18 -1.09 -26.45
CA VAL A 26 -26.10 -2.31 -25.68
C VAL A 26 -24.92 -3.14 -26.21
N LEU A 27 -23.97 -3.43 -25.34
CA LEU A 27 -22.86 -4.34 -25.61
C LEU A 27 -23.17 -5.67 -24.94
N GLY A 28 -22.99 -6.78 -25.66
CA GLY A 28 -23.29 -8.12 -25.17
C GLY A 28 -24.69 -8.60 -25.53
N SER A 29 -24.90 -9.89 -25.34
CA SER A 29 -26.15 -10.60 -25.67
C SER A 29 -26.99 -10.92 -24.43
N GLY A 30 -26.48 -10.68 -23.23
CA GLY A 30 -27.05 -11.12 -21.95
C GLY A 30 -26.78 -12.61 -21.66
N ALA A 31 -25.87 -13.24 -22.40
CA ALA A 31 -25.36 -14.57 -22.11
C ALA A 31 -24.19 -14.48 -21.11
N GLU A 32 -23.77 -15.63 -20.57
CA GLU A 32 -22.56 -15.75 -19.72
C GLU A 32 -21.30 -15.54 -20.60
N GLU A 33 -20.94 -14.26 -20.82
CA GLU A 33 -19.82 -13.88 -21.66
C GLU A 33 -19.18 -12.55 -21.22
N ASP A 34 -17.87 -12.46 -21.30
CA ASP A 34 -17.14 -11.21 -21.11
C ASP A 34 -17.42 -10.22 -22.23
N VAL A 35 -17.79 -9.01 -21.89
CA VAL A 35 -18.06 -7.93 -22.83
C VAL A 35 -17.19 -6.73 -22.56
N LYS A 36 -16.48 -6.23 -23.60
CA LYS A 36 -15.52 -5.13 -23.43
C LYS A 36 -15.41 -4.21 -24.62
N ILE A 37 -14.94 -3.00 -24.34
CA ILE A 37 -14.39 -2.05 -25.30
C ILE A 37 -12.89 -2.04 -25.13
N ILE A 38 -12.13 -2.15 -26.22
CA ILE A 38 -10.66 -2.03 -26.21
C ILE A 38 -10.30 -0.69 -26.84
N PHE A 39 -9.45 0.05 -26.15
CA PHE A 39 -8.76 1.21 -26.69
C PHE A 39 -7.39 0.74 -27.17
N ASP A 40 -7.31 0.45 -28.49
CA ASP A 40 -6.12 -0.09 -29.14
C ASP A 40 -5.08 1.02 -29.33
N GLY A 41 -4.09 1.06 -28.45
CA GLY A 41 -3.03 2.05 -28.43
C GLY A 41 -1.74 1.51 -29.08
N ASN A 42 -0.89 2.41 -29.60
CA ASN A 42 0.36 2.00 -30.23
C ASN A 42 1.35 1.31 -29.27
N ALA A 43 1.39 1.71 -28.02
CA ALA A 43 2.31 1.17 -27.01
C ALA A 43 1.59 0.28 -25.98
N VAL A 44 0.39 0.62 -25.61
CA VAL A 44 -0.39 -0.06 -24.58
C VAL A 44 -1.88 0.05 -24.90
N ASP A 45 -2.56 -1.08 -24.85
CA ASP A 45 -4.02 -1.12 -24.91
C ASP A 45 -4.62 -0.87 -23.52
N TYR A 46 -5.84 -0.36 -23.52
CA TYR A 46 -6.68 -0.28 -22.33
C TYR A 46 -8.06 -0.85 -22.65
N HIS A 47 -8.75 -1.31 -21.62
CA HIS A 47 -10.10 -1.81 -21.78
C HIS A 47 -11.05 -1.31 -20.69
N ILE A 48 -12.33 -1.31 -21.04
CA ILE A 48 -13.47 -1.21 -20.11
C ILE A 48 -14.39 -2.36 -20.45
N GLY A 49 -14.77 -3.19 -19.49
CA GLY A 49 -15.64 -4.32 -19.77
C GLY A 49 -16.21 -4.98 -18.54
N VAL A 50 -17.23 -5.80 -18.76
CA VAL A 50 -17.83 -6.66 -17.76
C VAL A 50 -17.14 -8.01 -17.82
N ASP A 51 -16.55 -8.40 -16.70
CA ASP A 51 -16.05 -9.76 -16.45
C ASP A 51 -17.21 -10.54 -15.84
N ASP A 52 -17.81 -11.41 -16.67
CA ASP A 52 -18.98 -12.18 -16.29
C ASP A 52 -18.68 -13.18 -15.17
N SER A 53 -17.48 -13.75 -15.20
CA SER A 53 -17.08 -14.74 -14.19
C SER A 53 -16.91 -14.16 -12.79
N ALA A 54 -16.61 -12.87 -12.70
CA ALA A 54 -16.43 -12.13 -11.44
C ALA A 54 -17.60 -11.20 -11.13
N ASP A 55 -18.57 -11.07 -12.04
CA ASP A 55 -19.69 -10.12 -11.93
C ASP A 55 -19.22 -8.68 -11.68
N THR A 56 -18.16 -8.23 -12.37
CA THR A 56 -17.57 -6.92 -12.14
C THR A 56 -17.44 -6.10 -13.42
N LEU A 57 -17.61 -4.77 -13.30
CA LEU A 57 -17.19 -3.84 -14.35
C LEU A 57 -15.74 -3.43 -14.09
N ASN A 58 -14.86 -3.73 -15.06
CA ASN A 58 -13.43 -3.58 -14.97
C ASN A 58 -12.91 -2.47 -15.88
N PHE A 59 -11.95 -1.71 -15.37
CA PHE A 59 -11.06 -0.82 -16.10
C PHE A 59 -9.64 -1.39 -15.99
N GLY A 60 -8.97 -1.63 -17.10
CA GLY A 60 -7.68 -2.28 -17.05
C GLY A 60 -6.75 -1.96 -18.21
N LYS A 61 -5.51 -2.40 -18.06
CA LYS A 61 -4.45 -2.33 -19.07
C LYS A 61 -4.39 -3.64 -19.84
N GLY A 62 -4.09 -3.54 -21.13
CA GLY A 62 -4.08 -4.69 -22.05
C GLY A 62 -5.45 -4.94 -22.67
N SER A 63 -5.53 -6.00 -23.45
CA SER A 63 -6.75 -6.38 -24.19
C SER A 63 -7.54 -7.52 -23.53
N THR A 64 -7.08 -8.05 -22.39
CA THR A 64 -7.70 -9.19 -21.68
C THR A 64 -8.29 -8.73 -20.34
N LEU A 65 -9.60 -8.96 -20.14
CA LEU A 65 -10.27 -8.68 -18.86
C LEU A 65 -9.66 -9.54 -17.73
N GLY A 66 -9.68 -9.00 -16.52
CA GLY A 66 -9.26 -9.68 -15.31
C GLY A 66 -7.75 -9.81 -15.08
N THR A 67 -6.89 -9.51 -16.05
CA THR A 67 -5.43 -9.73 -15.91
C THR A 67 -4.64 -8.56 -15.36
N THR A 68 -5.00 -7.34 -15.67
CA THR A 68 -4.33 -6.10 -15.20
C THR A 68 -5.37 -5.04 -14.89
N THR A 69 -6.25 -5.38 -13.97
CA THR A 69 -7.37 -4.52 -13.59
C THR A 69 -6.90 -3.40 -12.68
N SER A 70 -7.06 -2.17 -13.13
CA SER A 70 -6.72 -0.97 -12.36
C SER A 70 -7.84 -0.56 -11.42
N GLN A 71 -9.10 -0.82 -11.81
CA GLN A 71 -10.28 -0.49 -11.03
C GLN A 71 -11.42 -1.46 -11.36
N THR A 72 -12.15 -1.86 -10.32
CA THR A 72 -13.39 -2.67 -10.44
C THR A 72 -14.55 -1.98 -9.77
N PHE A 73 -15.77 -2.24 -10.30
CA PHE A 73 -17.04 -2.02 -9.60
C PHE A 73 -17.67 -3.40 -9.41
N ASP A 74 -17.94 -3.78 -8.17
CA ASP A 74 -18.63 -5.02 -7.86
C ASP A 74 -20.16 -4.90 -7.97
N THR A 75 -20.87 -5.99 -7.74
CA THR A 75 -22.34 -6.04 -7.78
C THR A 75 -23.02 -5.13 -6.73
N ASN A 76 -22.31 -4.70 -5.70
CA ASN A 76 -22.78 -3.77 -4.67
C ASN A 76 -22.42 -2.31 -5.00
N GLY A 77 -21.74 -2.06 -6.11
CA GLY A 77 -21.24 -0.74 -6.51
C GLY A 77 -19.98 -0.30 -5.74
N ILE A 78 -19.29 -1.22 -5.05
CA ILE A 78 -18.05 -0.92 -4.35
C ILE A 78 -16.91 -0.82 -5.36
N ILE A 79 -16.11 0.24 -5.22
CA ILE A 79 -14.93 0.46 -6.06
C ILE A 79 -13.70 -0.13 -5.34
N GLN A 80 -12.97 -0.97 -6.07
CA GLN A 80 -11.67 -1.47 -5.66
C GLN A 80 -10.60 -1.03 -6.67
N ARG A 81 -9.38 -0.85 -6.20
CA ARG A 81 -8.21 -0.51 -7.00
C ARG A 81 -7.07 -1.49 -6.70
N PRO A 82 -7.11 -2.68 -7.31
CA PRO A 82 -6.20 -3.77 -6.97
C PRO A 82 -4.71 -3.48 -7.19
N LEU A 83 -4.38 -2.51 -8.05
CA LEU A 83 -2.99 -2.13 -8.35
C LEU A 83 -2.55 -0.85 -7.61
N GLN A 84 -3.39 -0.26 -6.77
CA GLN A 84 -2.98 0.90 -5.98
C GLN A 84 -2.14 0.44 -4.79
N THR A 85 -0.93 0.94 -4.69
CA THR A 85 0.02 0.62 -3.62
C THR A 85 -0.63 0.80 -2.26
N SER A 86 -0.60 -0.26 -1.47
CA SER A 86 -0.98 -0.26 -0.05
C SER A 86 -0.32 -1.43 0.66
N PHE A 87 0.19 -1.21 1.86
CA PHE A 87 0.83 -2.25 2.65
C PHE A 87 0.63 -2.04 4.15
N LEU A 88 0.71 -3.13 4.89
CA LEU A 88 0.84 -3.17 6.34
C LEU A 88 1.81 -4.30 6.69
N ILE A 89 2.95 -3.91 7.25
CA ILE A 89 4.00 -4.82 7.69
C ILE A 89 4.13 -4.72 9.20
N ASN A 90 4.14 -5.85 9.86
CA ASN A 90 4.34 -5.97 11.30
C ASN A 90 5.80 -6.31 11.62
N SER A 91 6.21 -6.08 12.85
CA SER A 91 7.49 -6.57 13.34
C SER A 91 7.50 -8.10 13.40
N ASP A 92 8.65 -8.69 13.07
CA ASP A 92 8.91 -10.13 13.21
C ASP A 92 9.35 -10.54 14.62
N VAL A 93 9.38 -9.61 15.56
CA VAL A 93 9.68 -9.93 16.97
C VAL A 93 8.59 -10.85 17.51
N ALA A 94 8.98 -12.06 17.88
CA ALA A 94 8.06 -13.08 18.32
C ALA A 94 7.26 -12.68 19.56
N PHE A 95 6.01 -13.15 19.66
CA PHE A 95 5.15 -12.92 20.81
C PHE A 95 5.86 -13.24 22.13
N GLY A 96 5.81 -12.28 23.08
CA GLY A 96 6.47 -12.42 24.40
C GLY A 96 7.99 -12.36 24.34
N ALA A 97 8.58 -11.98 23.21
CA ALA A 97 10.01 -11.74 23.06
C ALA A 97 10.30 -10.26 22.85
N SER A 98 11.55 -9.90 23.05
CA SER A 98 12.08 -8.58 22.71
C SER A 98 13.28 -8.77 21.80
N ASN A 99 13.46 -7.88 20.85
CA ASN A 99 14.71 -7.80 20.10
C ASN A 99 15.72 -7.04 20.97
N THR A 100 16.57 -7.77 21.66
CA THR A 100 17.46 -7.27 22.71
C THR A 100 18.75 -6.68 22.15
N ASN A 101 19.45 -5.91 23.01
CA ASN A 101 20.76 -5.33 22.73
C ASN A 101 20.78 -4.26 21.63
N LEU A 102 19.74 -3.47 21.55
CA LEU A 102 19.71 -2.30 20.68
C LEU A 102 20.76 -1.27 21.13
N ALA A 103 21.69 -0.93 20.25
CA ALA A 103 22.80 -0.06 20.58
C ALA A 103 22.36 1.37 20.90
N LYS A 104 22.92 1.97 21.96
CA LYS A 104 22.74 3.40 22.28
C LYS A 104 23.49 4.28 21.27
N ASP A 105 23.00 5.50 21.11
CA ASP A 105 23.64 6.57 20.34
C ASP A 105 23.85 6.23 18.84
N VAL A 106 23.20 5.18 18.35
CA VAL A 106 23.25 4.71 16.95
C VAL A 106 21.86 4.60 16.41
N TYR A 107 21.63 5.10 15.21
CA TYR A 107 20.38 4.82 14.47
C TYR A 107 20.32 3.36 14.06
N GLN A 108 19.17 2.76 14.27
CA GLN A 108 18.88 1.38 13.90
C GLN A 108 17.57 1.33 13.13
N THR A 109 17.54 0.56 12.05
CA THR A 109 16.30 0.28 11.34
C THR A 109 15.39 -0.56 12.21
N VAL A 110 14.11 -0.23 12.22
CA VAL A 110 13.09 -1.02 12.92
C VAL A 110 12.92 -2.34 12.16
N THR A 111 13.10 -3.45 12.86
CA THR A 111 12.94 -4.77 12.27
C THR A 111 11.47 -5.05 11.99
N MET A 112 11.16 -5.28 10.73
CA MET A 112 9.87 -5.72 10.20
C MET A 112 10.02 -7.17 9.73
N GLY A 113 9.04 -7.77 9.14
CA GLY A 113 9.24 -9.12 8.60
C GLY A 113 7.95 -9.91 8.45
N GLU A 114 6.91 -9.53 9.18
CA GLU A 114 5.60 -10.15 9.04
C GLU A 114 4.71 -9.27 8.16
N GLU A 115 4.54 -9.69 6.92
CA GLU A 115 3.63 -9.04 5.99
C GLU A 115 2.19 -9.44 6.31
N ILE A 116 1.38 -8.47 6.73
CA ILE A 116 -0.06 -8.66 6.87
C ILE A 116 -0.71 -8.54 5.49
N PHE A 117 -0.35 -7.54 4.74
CA PHE A 117 -0.60 -7.42 3.30
C PHE A 117 0.38 -6.45 2.66
N ASP A 118 0.69 -6.72 1.39
CA ASP A 118 1.38 -5.82 0.47
C ASP A 118 0.81 -6.04 -0.93
N THR A 119 0.07 -5.06 -1.44
CA THR A 119 -0.73 -5.21 -2.67
C THR A 119 0.13 -5.52 -3.90
N ASN A 120 1.33 -4.96 -3.99
CA ASN A 120 2.18 -5.06 -5.18
C ASN A 120 3.58 -5.62 -4.90
N ALA A 121 3.84 -6.10 -3.69
CA ALA A 121 5.17 -6.49 -3.22
C ALA A 121 6.19 -5.33 -3.29
N ASP A 122 5.76 -4.15 -2.84
CA ASP A 122 6.56 -2.92 -2.84
C ASP A 122 7.43 -2.78 -1.56
N PHE A 123 7.24 -3.65 -0.55
CA PHE A 123 8.00 -3.68 0.69
C PHE A 123 8.99 -4.85 0.71
N ASP A 124 10.26 -4.55 0.93
CA ASP A 124 11.32 -5.55 1.11
C ASP A 124 11.48 -5.91 2.59
N ASN A 125 10.91 -7.06 3.00
CA ASN A 125 10.98 -7.60 4.36
C ASN A 125 12.39 -8.02 4.79
N THR A 126 13.36 -8.10 3.87
CA THR A 126 14.75 -8.46 4.20
C THR A 126 15.54 -7.24 4.63
N ASN A 127 15.23 -6.09 4.03
CA ASN A 127 15.93 -4.83 4.27
C ASN A 127 15.08 -3.82 5.05
N ASP A 128 13.83 -4.16 5.40
CA ASP A 128 12.87 -3.32 6.12
C ASP A 128 12.58 -1.99 5.40
N VAL A 129 12.40 -2.04 4.07
CA VAL A 129 12.29 -0.86 3.21
C VAL A 129 11.11 -0.96 2.26
N PHE A 130 10.30 0.08 2.24
CA PHE A 130 9.32 0.34 1.17
C PHE A 130 10.00 1.04 0.00
N THR A 131 9.64 0.66 -1.23
CA THR A 131 10.06 1.34 -2.47
C THR A 131 8.84 1.83 -3.24
N ALA A 132 8.77 3.12 -3.54
CA ALA A 132 7.68 3.71 -4.30
C ALA A 132 7.66 3.19 -5.75
N PRO A 133 6.62 2.48 -6.19
CA PRO A 133 6.57 1.95 -7.56
C PRO A 133 6.26 3.02 -8.61
N VAL A 134 5.66 4.12 -8.20
CA VAL A 134 5.31 5.26 -9.08
C VAL A 134 5.53 6.58 -8.35
N THR A 135 5.76 7.64 -9.10
CA THR A 135 5.79 9.01 -8.55
C THR A 135 4.40 9.39 -8.03
N GLY A 136 4.32 9.91 -6.80
CA GLY A 136 3.07 10.30 -6.17
C GLY A 136 3.23 10.77 -4.74
N ILE A 137 2.11 10.99 -4.06
CA ILE A 137 2.08 11.31 -2.64
C ILE A 137 1.66 10.05 -1.88
N TYR A 138 2.50 9.63 -0.95
CA TYR A 138 2.27 8.45 -0.12
C TYR A 138 2.00 8.88 1.31
N ARG A 139 0.90 8.39 1.89
CA ARG A 139 0.74 8.43 3.34
C ARG A 139 1.46 7.25 3.94
N ILE A 140 2.44 7.52 4.79
CA ILE A 140 3.20 6.51 5.52
C ILE A 140 2.98 6.71 7.01
N THR A 141 2.67 5.63 7.71
CA THR A 141 2.45 5.59 9.15
C THR A 141 3.34 4.53 9.75
N GLY A 142 3.95 4.85 10.89
CA GLY A 142 4.74 3.91 11.66
C GLY A 142 4.41 3.97 13.14
N GLN A 143 4.48 2.84 13.80
CA GLN A 143 4.49 2.72 15.25
C GLN A 143 5.64 1.82 15.67
N TYR A 144 6.32 2.24 16.73
CA TYR A 144 7.39 1.49 17.34
C TYR A 144 7.16 1.38 18.85
N ARG A 145 7.16 0.14 19.37
CA ARG A 145 7.11 -0.11 20.79
C ARG A 145 8.52 -0.33 21.34
N PHE A 146 8.91 0.50 22.27
CA PHE A 146 10.10 0.28 23.11
C PHE A 146 9.73 -0.46 24.36
N GLU A 147 10.66 -1.29 24.84
CA GLU A 147 10.66 -1.86 26.19
C GLU A 147 11.85 -1.33 26.99
N ASN A 148 11.73 -1.37 28.32
CA ASN A 148 12.74 -0.85 29.25
C ASN A 148 13.08 0.63 29.03
N CYS A 149 12.04 1.47 28.91
CA CYS A 149 12.21 2.91 28.70
C CYS A 149 12.77 3.62 29.94
N GLN A 150 14.00 4.13 29.85
CA GLN A 150 14.66 4.86 30.92
C GLN A 150 14.31 6.33 30.92
N ASN A 151 14.13 6.90 32.13
CA ASN A 151 13.80 8.30 32.31
C ASN A 151 15.01 9.26 32.15
N ASP A 152 16.21 8.78 31.84
CA ASP A 152 17.42 9.57 31.61
C ASP A 152 17.90 9.52 30.16
N ALA A 153 17.01 9.21 29.23
CA ALA A 153 17.32 9.07 27.83
C ALA A 153 16.35 9.85 26.94
N ASN A 154 16.82 10.23 25.75
CA ASN A 154 15.97 10.71 24.66
C ASN A 154 15.76 9.59 23.65
N HIS A 155 14.57 9.53 23.07
CA HIS A 155 14.21 8.57 22.05
C HIS A 155 13.78 9.30 20.78
N LEU A 156 14.50 9.04 19.71
CA LEU A 156 14.16 9.52 18.39
C LEU A 156 13.55 8.37 17.60
N PHE A 157 12.36 8.59 17.08
CA PHE A 157 11.70 7.68 16.15
C PHE A 157 11.48 8.41 14.84
N GLU A 158 11.96 7.84 13.75
CA GLU A 158 12.06 8.53 12.47
C GLU A 158 11.45 7.72 11.34
N LEU A 159 10.76 8.43 10.45
CA LEU A 159 10.48 7.98 9.09
C LEU A 159 11.52 8.62 8.16
N VAL A 160 12.38 7.79 7.61
CA VAL A 160 13.46 8.18 6.69
C VAL A 160 13.07 7.82 5.28
N THR A 161 13.05 8.81 4.41
CA THR A 161 12.85 8.64 2.98
C THR A 161 14.10 9.00 2.21
N SER A 162 14.12 8.77 0.89
CA SER A 162 15.24 9.16 0.04
C SER A 162 15.61 10.65 0.18
N ASP A 163 14.61 11.52 0.34
CA ASP A 163 14.80 12.98 0.33
C ASP A 163 14.69 13.63 1.70
N ASN A 164 13.92 13.03 2.62
CA ASN A 164 13.55 13.68 3.88
C ASN A 164 13.61 12.73 5.07
N THR A 165 13.78 13.29 6.25
CA THR A 165 13.63 12.58 7.51
C THR A 165 12.59 13.30 8.36
N PHE A 166 11.54 12.60 8.74
CA PHE A 166 10.53 13.06 9.68
C PHE A 166 10.89 12.51 11.05
N VAL A 167 10.93 13.35 12.06
CA VAL A 167 11.43 12.99 13.39
C VAL A 167 10.35 13.19 14.44
N ASN A 168 10.17 12.16 15.26
CA ASN A 168 9.46 12.27 16.53
C ASN A 168 10.47 12.11 17.66
N ASP A 169 10.74 13.20 18.37
CA ASP A 169 11.73 13.28 19.45
C ASP A 169 11.01 13.27 20.80
N TYR A 170 11.34 12.27 21.60
CA TYR A 170 10.77 12.04 22.92
C TYR A 170 11.85 12.20 23.98
N ASN A 171 11.65 13.18 24.87
CA ASN A 171 12.52 13.39 26.03
C ASN A 171 11.89 12.77 27.27
N ASP A 172 12.44 11.66 27.74
CA ASP A 172 11.97 10.95 28.94
C ASP A 172 12.49 11.58 30.25
N ASP A 173 13.41 12.56 30.20
CA ASP A 173 13.92 13.27 31.36
C ASP A 173 12.80 13.96 32.21
N VAL A 174 11.63 14.13 31.60
CA VAL A 174 10.47 14.73 32.29
C VAL A 174 9.66 13.70 33.10
N LEU A 175 9.98 12.43 32.97
CA LEU A 175 9.29 11.35 33.66
C LEU A 175 9.88 11.17 35.09
N SER A 176 9.04 10.76 36.03
CA SER A 176 9.44 10.51 37.42
C SER A 176 10.09 9.16 37.65
N GLY A 177 10.19 8.31 36.64
CA GLY A 177 10.75 6.95 36.71
C GLY A 177 10.74 6.27 35.36
N ASP A 178 11.42 5.14 35.30
CA ASP A 178 11.47 4.31 34.10
C ASP A 178 10.07 3.76 33.74
N MET A 179 9.84 3.50 32.45
CA MET A 179 8.65 2.84 31.94
C MET A 179 8.99 1.45 31.43
N ASP A 180 8.13 0.47 31.72
CA ASP A 180 8.31 -0.89 31.20
C ASP A 180 8.24 -0.91 29.67
N PHE A 181 7.34 -0.11 29.11
CA PHE A 181 7.21 0.04 27.66
C PHE A 181 6.55 1.37 27.27
N SER A 182 6.85 1.83 26.05
CA SER A 182 6.21 2.98 25.43
C SER A 182 6.07 2.77 23.93
N ALA A 183 5.05 3.36 23.32
CA ALA A 183 4.85 3.31 21.87
C ALA A 183 4.96 4.71 21.26
N PHE A 184 5.76 4.84 20.23
CA PHE A 184 5.96 6.07 19.46
C PHE A 184 5.34 5.92 18.08
N ASN A 185 4.68 6.98 17.63
CA ASN A 185 3.97 6.99 16.36
C ASN A 185 4.52 8.09 15.47
N ILE A 186 4.55 7.84 14.17
CA ILE A 186 4.87 8.83 13.16
C ILE A 186 3.92 8.66 11.97
N MET A 187 3.52 9.78 11.36
CA MET A 187 2.72 9.78 10.14
C MET A 187 3.09 10.99 9.31
N ALA A 188 3.29 10.78 8.01
CA ALA A 188 3.54 11.85 7.05
C ALA A 188 2.92 11.54 5.69
N ASP A 189 2.51 12.59 5.00
CA ASP A 189 2.20 12.57 3.56
C ASP A 189 3.47 12.99 2.82
N VAL A 190 4.08 12.06 2.10
CA VAL A 190 5.42 12.19 1.53
C VAL A 190 5.33 12.18 0.01
N PRO A 191 5.79 13.24 -0.68
CA PRO A 191 6.03 13.16 -2.11
C PRO A 191 7.25 12.25 -2.36
N MET A 192 7.09 11.26 -3.23
CA MET A 192 8.13 10.31 -3.60
C MET A 192 8.14 10.13 -5.12
N ASP A 193 9.31 10.06 -5.70
CA ASP A 193 9.49 9.64 -7.08
C ASP A 193 9.51 8.10 -7.17
N ALA A 194 9.23 7.58 -8.36
CA ALA A 194 9.36 6.13 -8.59
C ALA A 194 10.80 5.66 -8.30
N GLY A 195 10.94 4.69 -7.41
CA GLY A 195 12.22 4.18 -6.93
C GLY A 195 12.71 4.80 -5.62
N ASP A 196 12.07 5.87 -5.12
CA ASP A 196 12.37 6.39 -3.79
C ASP A 196 11.99 5.39 -2.71
N THR A 197 12.71 5.46 -1.60
CA THR A 197 12.56 4.52 -0.50
C THR A 197 12.08 5.19 0.78
N ALA A 198 11.43 4.40 1.63
CA ALA A 198 11.04 4.81 2.97
C ALA A 198 11.23 3.67 3.97
N LYS A 199 11.74 4.00 5.16
CA LYS A 199 11.90 3.05 6.27
C LYS A 199 11.70 3.74 7.62
N LEU A 200 11.46 2.93 8.63
CA LEU A 200 11.44 3.38 10.01
C LEU A 200 12.80 3.12 10.65
N GLN A 201 13.25 4.08 11.43
CA GLN A 201 14.43 3.89 12.29
C GLN A 201 14.22 4.56 13.64
N PHE A 202 15.02 4.14 14.60
CA PHE A 202 15.02 4.72 15.94
C PHE A 202 16.43 4.88 16.47
N LYS A 203 16.55 5.73 17.48
CA LYS A 203 17.79 5.95 18.23
C LYS A 203 17.46 6.30 19.67
N GLN A 204 18.13 5.64 20.62
CA GLN A 204 18.19 6.09 21.99
C GLN A 204 19.44 6.95 22.19
N VAL A 205 19.31 8.12 22.78
CA VAL A 205 20.42 9.01 23.13
C VAL A 205 20.50 9.11 24.67
N GLY A 206 21.65 8.78 25.22
CA GLY A 206 21.83 8.74 26.66
C GLY A 206 21.34 7.46 27.33
N GLY A 207 21.08 7.53 28.63
CA GLY A 207 20.69 6.39 29.44
C GLY A 207 21.83 5.39 29.69
N THR A 208 21.60 4.43 30.58
CA THR A 208 22.59 3.41 30.96
C THR A 208 22.27 2.02 30.45
N VAL A 209 21.01 1.74 30.17
CA VAL A 209 20.53 0.43 29.68
C VAL A 209 20.15 0.53 28.22
N GLN A 210 20.36 -0.52 27.47
CA GLN A 210 19.89 -0.66 26.11
C GLN A 210 18.38 -0.86 26.09
N ARG A 211 17.75 -0.35 25.03
CA ARG A 211 16.34 -0.55 24.74
C ARG A 211 16.12 -1.81 23.95
N ASP A 212 14.93 -2.31 24.03
CA ASP A 212 14.49 -3.44 23.25
C ASP A 212 13.33 -3.04 22.35
N GLN A 213 13.29 -3.58 21.15
CA GLN A 213 12.09 -3.56 20.32
C GLN A 213 11.09 -4.55 20.94
N GLY A 214 9.99 -4.02 21.45
CA GLY A 214 8.98 -4.82 22.13
C GLY A 214 8.05 -5.52 21.16
N SER A 215 7.70 -6.75 21.52
CA SER A 215 6.59 -7.46 20.90
C SER A 215 5.29 -7.22 21.65
N SER A 216 4.19 -7.70 21.08
CA SER A 216 2.91 -7.74 21.78
C SER A 216 2.92 -8.79 22.90
N ASP A 217 2.20 -8.52 23.98
CA ASP A 217 1.87 -9.51 25.02
C ASP A 217 0.74 -10.47 24.59
N ASN A 218 0.18 -10.26 23.41
CA ASN A 218 -0.90 -11.03 22.83
C ASN A 218 -0.61 -11.25 21.32
N PRO A 219 -0.66 -12.48 20.81
CA PRO A 219 -0.36 -12.78 19.39
C PRO A 219 -1.28 -12.09 18.38
N ASN A 220 -2.40 -11.54 18.83
CA ASN A 220 -3.34 -10.81 17.97
C ASN A 220 -3.19 -9.29 18.07
N GLN A 221 -2.17 -8.78 18.74
CA GLN A 221 -1.89 -7.35 18.87
C GLN A 221 -0.68 -6.97 18.04
N ILE A 222 -0.82 -5.93 17.24
CA ILE A 222 0.26 -5.32 16.45
C ILE A 222 0.73 -4.07 17.18
N ASN A 223 1.94 -4.07 17.70
CA ASN A 223 2.51 -2.99 18.49
C ASN A 223 3.64 -2.23 17.78
N THR A 224 4.30 -2.88 16.83
CA THR A 224 5.32 -2.27 15.99
C THR A 224 4.98 -2.58 14.55
N TYR A 225 4.73 -1.57 13.74
CA TYR A 225 4.32 -1.75 12.36
C TYR A 225 4.70 -0.55 11.49
N MET A 226 4.72 -0.78 10.19
CA MET A 226 4.73 0.24 9.16
C MET A 226 3.58 -0.01 8.19
N SER A 227 2.88 1.03 7.81
CA SER A 227 1.85 0.97 6.78
C SER A 227 1.96 2.14 5.84
N GLY A 228 1.50 1.94 4.62
CA GLY A 228 1.49 3.01 3.64
C GLY A 228 0.49 2.78 2.53
N PHE A 229 0.10 3.86 1.87
CA PHE A 229 -0.72 3.81 0.67
C PHE A 229 -0.53 5.06 -0.20
N LEU A 230 -0.70 4.88 -1.49
CA LEU A 230 -0.66 5.96 -2.47
C LEU A 230 -1.94 6.80 -2.38
N LEU A 231 -1.79 8.10 -2.14
CA LEU A 231 -2.91 9.06 -2.12
C LEU A 231 -3.30 9.52 -3.52
N GLY A 232 -2.32 9.72 -4.41
CA GLY A 232 -2.50 10.19 -5.78
C GLY A 232 -1.23 10.75 -6.38
#